data_6354885b9fe4bfc9f5266d012a1b9d12
#
_entry.id   6354885b9fe4bfc9f5266d012a1b9d12
#
_cell.length_a   1.000
_cell.length_b   1.000
_cell.length_c   1.000
_cell.angle_alpha   90.00
_cell.angle_beta   90.00
_cell.angle_gamma   90.00
#
_symmetry.space_group_name_H-M   'P 1'
#
loop_
_entity.id
_entity.type
_entity.pdbx_description
1 polymer ?
#
loop_
_entity_poly.entity_id
_entity_poly.type
_entity_poly.pdbx_seq_one_letter_code
_entity_poly.pdbx_strand_id
1 'polypeptide(L)'
;MQETLNRIDELWRDIDDITLEVRAYRDKATNTAARPTDDERVQSGRDSTKLNVVEQYIMAETEKIAAKQEELRELINVVRAYLDKMPGREERNVISQYYIMHRTPAVIAESLGYTERHVRRLLRSGISMLNELSMSADVRKCPRMSANVRECPRKPVI
;
A
#
# COMPACT_ATOMS: atom_id res chain seq x y z
N MET A 1 -10.22 10.35 -0.93
CA MET A 1 -9.36 9.50 -1.80
C MET A 1 -7.86 9.64 -1.46
N GLN A 2 -7.36 10.84 -1.19
CA GLN A 2 -5.95 11.06 -0.84
C GLN A 2 -5.46 10.17 0.34
N GLU A 3 -6.27 10.06 1.39
CA GLU A 3 -5.94 9.20 2.55
C GLU A 3 -5.80 7.73 2.15
N THR A 4 -6.67 7.24 1.26
CA THR A 4 -6.59 5.87 0.74
C THR A 4 -5.28 5.62 -0.02
N LEU A 5 -4.85 6.58 -0.86
CA LEU A 5 -3.60 6.49 -1.60
C LEU A 5 -2.38 6.55 -0.66
N ASN A 6 -2.39 7.42 0.33
CA ASN A 6 -1.33 7.49 1.35
C ASN A 6 -1.24 6.18 2.14
N ARG A 7 -2.39 5.59 2.50
CA ARG A 7 -2.43 4.31 3.20
C ARG A 7 -1.85 3.16 2.36
N ILE A 8 -2.09 3.17 1.05
CA ILE A 8 -1.48 2.20 0.12
C ILE A 8 0.06 2.34 0.13
N ASP A 9 0.58 3.57 0.04
CA ASP A 9 2.02 3.81 0.09
C ASP A 9 2.65 3.38 1.43
N GLU A 10 1.97 3.58 2.55
CA GLU A 10 2.40 3.11 3.87
C GLU A 10 2.44 1.59 3.94
N LEU A 11 1.38 0.91 3.49
CA LEU A 11 1.31 -0.55 3.50
C LEU A 11 2.40 -1.20 2.64
N TRP A 12 2.71 -0.61 1.48
CA TRP A 12 3.82 -1.10 0.65
C TRP A 12 5.17 -1.00 1.37
N ARG A 13 5.46 0.14 2.02
CA ARG A 13 6.69 0.32 2.81
C ARG A 13 6.76 -0.67 3.96
N ASP A 14 5.68 -0.82 4.71
CA ASP A 14 5.62 -1.75 5.84
C ASP A 14 5.88 -3.21 5.40
N ILE A 15 5.32 -3.62 4.26
CA ILE A 15 5.52 -4.96 3.70
C ILE A 15 6.99 -5.15 3.27
N ASP A 16 7.58 -4.14 2.63
CA ASP A 16 8.99 -4.18 2.20
C ASP A 16 9.92 -4.25 3.41
N ASP A 17 9.69 -3.44 4.45
CA ASP A 17 10.49 -3.42 5.68
C ASP A 17 10.44 -4.77 6.39
N ILE A 18 9.25 -5.34 6.62
CA ILE A 18 9.10 -6.66 7.26
C ILE A 18 9.76 -7.74 6.40
N THR A 19 9.63 -7.66 5.08
CA THR A 19 10.25 -8.62 4.16
C THR A 19 11.79 -8.58 4.25
N LEU A 20 12.38 -7.40 4.36
CA LEU A 20 13.81 -7.23 4.55
C LEU A 20 14.28 -7.80 5.89
N GLU A 21 13.52 -7.55 6.97
CA GLU A 21 13.81 -8.12 8.29
C GLU A 21 13.77 -9.66 8.26
N VAL A 22 12.74 -10.25 7.69
CA VAL A 22 12.61 -11.72 7.56
C VAL A 22 13.79 -12.31 6.78
N ARG A 23 14.22 -11.65 5.69
CA ARG A 23 15.42 -12.08 4.94
C ARG A 23 16.67 -12.03 5.80
N ALA A 24 16.91 -10.91 6.51
CA ALA A 24 18.05 -10.77 7.39
C ALA A 24 18.11 -11.84 8.49
N TYR A 25 16.96 -12.22 9.06
CA TYR A 25 16.88 -13.31 10.03
C TYR A 25 17.18 -14.68 9.41
N ARG A 26 16.67 -14.96 8.21
CA ARG A 26 16.99 -16.20 7.46
C ARG A 26 18.47 -16.30 7.15
N ASP A 27 19.09 -15.22 6.68
CA ASP A 27 20.49 -15.18 6.33
C ASP A 27 21.39 -15.39 7.58
N LYS A 28 21.02 -14.81 8.71
CA LYS A 28 21.73 -15.08 10.00
C LYS A 28 21.62 -16.54 10.40
N ALA A 29 20.43 -17.14 10.29
CA ALA A 29 20.21 -18.54 10.65
C ALA A 29 21.01 -19.50 9.74
N THR A 30 21.07 -19.23 8.43
CA THR A 30 21.82 -20.04 7.46
C THR A 30 23.34 -19.85 7.59
N ASN A 31 23.83 -18.61 7.79
CA ASN A 31 25.26 -18.34 7.94
C ASN A 31 25.83 -18.88 9.25
N THR A 32 25.03 -18.98 10.30
CA THR A 32 25.46 -19.60 11.57
C THR A 32 25.62 -21.13 11.41
N ALA A 33 24.90 -21.74 10.48
CA ALA A 33 25.02 -23.17 10.17
C ALA A 33 26.23 -23.49 9.24
N ALA A 34 26.80 -22.48 8.55
CA ALA A 34 27.84 -22.66 7.53
C ALA A 34 29.27 -22.36 8.02
N ARG A 35 29.50 -22.12 9.32
CA ARG A 35 30.85 -21.98 9.84
C ARG A 35 31.47 -23.35 10.07
N PRO A 36 32.45 -23.81 9.27
CA PRO A 36 33.26 -24.94 9.64
C PRO A 36 34.20 -24.47 10.74
N THR A 37 33.89 -24.80 11.97
CA THR A 37 34.90 -24.76 13.04
C THR A 37 35.73 -26.03 12.91
N ASP A 38 36.97 -25.84 12.46
CA ASP A 38 38.01 -26.84 12.39
C ASP A 38 38.58 -27.10 13.79
N ASP A 39 37.72 -27.27 14.78
CA ASP A 39 38.10 -27.63 16.13
C ASP A 39 37.14 -28.67 16.67
N GLU A 40 37.74 -29.69 17.26
CA GLU A 40 37.27 -30.92 17.87
C GLU A 40 35.85 -30.88 18.43
N ARG A 41 35.04 -31.67 17.82
CA ARG A 41 33.67 -32.05 18.11
C ARG A 41 33.41 -32.36 19.57
N VAL A 42 33.00 -31.39 20.33
CA VAL A 42 32.04 -31.65 21.40
C VAL A 42 30.68 -31.70 20.76
N GLN A 43 30.03 -32.86 20.76
CA GLN A 43 28.63 -33.03 20.44
C GLN A 43 27.76 -32.33 21.47
N SER A 44 27.74 -31.03 21.44
CA SER A 44 26.75 -30.21 22.08
C SER A 44 25.51 -30.28 21.18
N GLY A 45 24.44 -30.86 21.67
CA GLY A 45 23.20 -31.03 20.95
C GLY A 45 22.85 -29.77 20.20
N ARG A 46 22.67 -29.94 18.88
CA ARG A 46 22.26 -28.87 17.98
C ARG A 46 21.12 -28.12 18.65
N ASP A 47 21.32 -26.86 18.95
CA ASP A 47 20.42 -26.02 19.73
C ASP A 47 19.09 -25.86 18.94
N SER A 48 18.29 -26.94 18.92
CA SER A 48 16.98 -27.00 18.28
C SER A 48 16.05 -25.90 18.79
N THR A 49 16.31 -25.46 20.01
CA THR A 49 15.56 -24.39 20.65
C THR A 49 15.78 -23.03 19.96
N LYS A 50 17.00 -22.72 19.52
CA LYS A 50 17.30 -21.47 18.82
C LYS A 50 16.70 -21.45 17.41
N LEU A 51 16.76 -22.58 16.70
CA LEU A 51 16.12 -22.73 15.39
C LEU A 51 14.60 -22.58 15.51
N ASN A 52 13.98 -23.21 16.49
CA ASN A 52 12.54 -23.09 16.72
C ASN A 52 12.10 -21.65 17.00
N VAL A 53 12.90 -20.87 17.74
CA VAL A 53 12.62 -19.45 18.02
C VAL A 53 12.69 -18.62 16.74
N VAL A 54 13.68 -18.86 15.88
CA VAL A 54 13.81 -18.15 14.59
C VAL A 54 12.65 -18.52 13.66
N GLU A 55 12.28 -19.78 13.58
CA GLU A 55 11.15 -20.24 12.77
C GLU A 55 9.83 -19.62 13.24
N GLN A 56 9.57 -19.61 14.56
CA GLN A 56 8.38 -18.96 15.12
C GLN A 56 8.33 -17.48 14.83
N TYR A 57 9.47 -16.77 14.90
CA TYR A 57 9.54 -15.36 14.53
C TYR A 57 9.22 -15.15 13.04
N ILE A 58 9.83 -15.93 12.16
CA ILE A 58 9.56 -15.86 10.71
C ILE A 58 8.10 -16.13 10.40
N MET A 59 7.48 -17.10 11.07
CA MET A 59 6.05 -17.39 10.88
C MET A 59 5.18 -16.22 11.32
N ALA A 60 5.44 -15.64 12.48
CA ALA A 60 4.68 -14.50 12.99
C ALA A 60 4.79 -13.27 12.08
N GLU A 61 6.00 -12.97 11.57
CA GLU A 61 6.18 -11.85 10.64
C GLU A 61 5.53 -12.13 9.28
N THR A 62 5.55 -13.38 8.81
CA THR A 62 4.87 -13.77 7.57
C THR A 62 3.35 -13.61 7.67
N GLU A 63 2.76 -13.91 8.84
CA GLU A 63 1.33 -13.67 9.09
C GLU A 63 0.98 -12.18 9.06
N LYS A 64 1.84 -11.33 9.62
CA LYS A 64 1.67 -9.87 9.54
C LYS A 64 1.71 -9.36 8.09
N ILE A 65 2.64 -9.88 7.28
CA ILE A 65 2.70 -9.56 5.85
C ILE A 65 1.38 -9.97 5.17
N ALA A 66 0.86 -11.16 5.43
CA ALA A 66 -0.38 -11.64 4.82
C ALA A 66 -1.58 -10.75 5.20
N ALA A 67 -1.68 -10.32 6.45
CA ALA A 67 -2.73 -9.41 6.89
C ALA A 67 -2.65 -8.04 6.20
N LYS A 68 -1.43 -7.47 6.08
CA LYS A 68 -1.20 -6.19 5.38
C LYS A 68 -1.48 -6.30 3.87
N GLN A 69 -1.16 -7.43 3.25
CA GLN A 69 -1.47 -7.69 1.85
C GLN A 69 -2.97 -7.76 1.59
N GLU A 70 -3.76 -8.29 2.51
CA GLU A 70 -5.22 -8.32 2.36
C GLU A 70 -5.81 -6.91 2.48
N GLU A 71 -5.40 -6.12 3.48
CA GLU A 71 -5.77 -4.71 3.59
C GLU A 71 -5.41 -3.92 2.32
N LEU A 72 -4.20 -4.12 1.81
CA LEU A 72 -3.73 -3.51 0.58
C LEU A 72 -4.60 -3.89 -0.63
N ARG A 73 -4.99 -5.16 -0.75
CA ARG A 73 -5.86 -5.66 -1.83
C ARG A 73 -7.22 -4.98 -1.81
N GLU A 74 -7.82 -4.81 -0.63
CA GLU A 74 -9.10 -4.12 -0.47
C GLU A 74 -9.00 -2.66 -0.93
N LEU A 75 -7.97 -1.94 -0.50
CA LEU A 75 -7.75 -0.55 -0.88
C LEU A 75 -7.48 -0.40 -2.38
N ILE A 76 -6.70 -1.31 -2.97
CA ILE A 76 -6.45 -1.35 -4.42
C ILE A 76 -7.76 -1.55 -5.19
N ASN A 77 -8.65 -2.41 -4.73
CA ASN A 77 -9.95 -2.62 -5.38
C ASN A 77 -10.81 -1.36 -5.35
N VAL A 78 -10.79 -0.62 -4.24
CA VAL A 78 -11.46 0.69 -4.16
C VAL A 78 -10.86 1.67 -5.18
N VAL A 79 -9.54 1.79 -5.25
CA VAL A 79 -8.87 2.69 -6.20
C VAL A 79 -9.19 2.29 -7.65
N ARG A 80 -9.16 0.99 -7.99
CA ARG A 80 -9.51 0.50 -9.34
C ARG A 80 -10.92 0.92 -9.76
N ALA A 81 -11.90 0.81 -8.87
CA ALA A 81 -13.27 1.23 -9.16
C ALA A 81 -13.41 2.72 -9.50
N TYR A 82 -12.52 3.58 -8.99
CA TYR A 82 -12.43 5.00 -9.36
C TYR A 82 -11.62 5.21 -10.64
N LEU A 83 -10.54 4.47 -10.83
CA LEU A 83 -9.73 4.53 -12.06
C LEU A 83 -10.56 4.18 -13.30
N ASP A 84 -11.47 3.21 -13.20
CA ASP A 84 -12.36 2.82 -14.31
C ASP A 84 -13.31 3.96 -14.75
N LYS A 85 -13.61 4.88 -13.84
CA LYS A 85 -14.45 6.06 -14.11
C LYS A 85 -13.65 7.29 -14.57
N MET A 86 -12.34 7.21 -14.56
CA MET A 86 -11.45 8.32 -14.87
C MET A 86 -11.35 8.53 -16.37
N PRO A 87 -11.57 9.75 -16.89
CA PRO A 87 -11.52 10.03 -18.32
C PRO A 87 -10.09 10.02 -18.89
N GLY A 88 -9.08 10.42 -18.10
CA GLY A 88 -7.69 10.51 -18.52
C GLY A 88 -7.01 9.14 -18.61
N ARG A 89 -6.70 8.68 -19.84
CA ARG A 89 -6.05 7.39 -20.05
C ARG A 89 -4.60 7.37 -19.55
N GLU A 90 -3.87 8.45 -19.77
CA GLU A 90 -2.46 8.54 -19.38
C GLU A 90 -2.31 8.64 -17.87
N GLU A 91 -3.09 9.50 -17.23
CA GLU A 91 -3.13 9.65 -15.78
C GLU A 91 -3.52 8.35 -15.09
N ARG A 92 -4.57 7.66 -15.61
CA ARG A 92 -5.02 6.37 -15.11
C ARG A 92 -3.91 5.32 -15.18
N ASN A 93 -3.18 5.24 -16.30
CA ASN A 93 -2.09 4.29 -16.48
C ASN A 93 -0.93 4.58 -15.51
N VAL A 94 -0.55 5.84 -15.36
CA VAL A 94 0.53 6.25 -14.46
C VAL A 94 0.17 5.98 -13.00
N ILE A 95 -1.07 6.28 -12.56
CA ILE A 95 -1.53 5.98 -11.20
C ILE A 95 -1.56 4.47 -10.95
N SER A 96 -2.06 3.69 -11.92
CA SER A 96 -2.08 2.23 -11.80
C SER A 96 -0.66 1.66 -11.64
N GLN A 97 0.31 2.14 -12.41
CA GLN A 97 1.68 1.69 -12.29
C GLN A 97 2.34 2.11 -10.97
N TYR A 98 2.04 3.31 -10.48
CA TYR A 98 2.63 3.83 -9.25
C TYR A 98 2.02 3.16 -8.00
N TYR A 99 0.70 3.22 -7.81
CA TYR A 99 0.05 2.75 -6.57
C TYR A 99 -0.26 1.25 -6.57
N ILE A 100 -0.64 0.66 -7.72
CA ILE A 100 -1.03 -0.75 -7.77
C ILE A 100 0.18 -1.66 -8.02
N MET A 101 1.08 -1.27 -8.93
CA MET A 101 2.27 -2.05 -9.26
C MET A 101 3.51 -1.64 -8.45
N HIS A 102 3.38 -0.65 -7.58
CA HIS A 102 4.46 -0.11 -6.73
C HIS A 102 5.76 0.21 -7.51
N ARG A 103 5.61 0.84 -8.68
CA ARG A 103 6.75 1.23 -9.52
C ARG A 103 7.20 2.64 -9.21
N THR A 104 8.51 2.88 -9.23
CA THR A 104 9.06 4.23 -9.08
C THR A 104 8.78 5.10 -10.30
N PRO A 105 8.68 6.43 -10.17
CA PRO A 105 8.46 7.33 -11.31
C PRO A 105 9.51 7.20 -12.42
N ALA A 106 10.75 6.84 -12.09
CA ALA A 106 11.82 6.59 -13.07
C ALA A 106 11.52 5.36 -13.93
N VAL A 107 11.12 4.24 -13.33
CA VAL A 107 10.73 3.00 -14.04
C VAL A 107 9.49 3.22 -14.91
N ILE A 108 8.51 3.99 -14.42
CA ILE A 108 7.31 4.34 -15.18
C ILE A 108 7.70 5.19 -16.40
N ALA A 109 8.58 6.17 -16.22
CA ALA A 109 9.06 7.04 -17.30
C ALA A 109 9.75 6.23 -18.40
N GLU A 110 10.62 5.31 -18.04
CA GLU A 110 11.30 4.41 -18.97
C GLU A 110 10.29 3.52 -19.71
N SER A 111 9.33 2.93 -19.01
CA SER A 111 8.35 2.00 -19.61
C SER A 111 7.37 2.68 -20.58
N LEU A 112 7.09 3.98 -20.38
CA LEU A 112 6.15 4.75 -21.21
C LEU A 112 6.84 5.66 -22.23
N GLY A 113 8.17 5.73 -22.23
CA GLY A 113 8.93 6.66 -23.08
C GLY A 113 8.74 8.14 -22.68
N TYR A 114 8.49 8.41 -21.40
CA TYR A 114 8.30 9.75 -20.86
C TYR A 114 9.52 10.22 -20.06
N THR A 115 9.54 11.51 -19.74
CA THR A 115 10.47 12.03 -18.75
C THR A 115 9.89 11.86 -17.35
N GLU A 116 10.72 11.67 -16.35
CA GLU A 116 10.27 11.53 -14.95
C GLU A 116 9.47 12.76 -14.47
N ARG A 117 9.86 13.96 -14.93
CA ARG A 117 9.12 15.20 -14.67
C ARG A 117 7.69 15.15 -15.23
N HIS A 118 7.51 14.56 -16.41
CA HIS A 118 6.19 14.39 -17.01
C HIS A 118 5.34 13.41 -16.21
N VAL A 119 5.92 12.26 -15.82
CA VAL A 119 5.24 11.26 -14.97
C VAL A 119 4.78 11.89 -13.65
N ARG A 120 5.63 12.65 -12.96
CA ARG A 120 5.24 13.36 -11.72
C ARG A 120 4.11 14.37 -11.94
N ARG A 121 4.05 15.02 -13.12
CA ARG A 121 2.95 15.91 -13.46
C ARG A 121 1.66 15.13 -13.67
N LEU A 122 1.70 14.02 -14.41
CA LEU A 122 0.55 13.15 -14.64
C LEU A 122 0.03 12.54 -13.32
N LEU A 123 0.92 12.15 -12.40
CA LEU A 123 0.53 11.69 -11.07
C LEU A 123 -0.27 12.75 -10.31
N ARG A 124 0.22 14.01 -10.27
CA ARG A 124 -0.50 15.10 -9.56
C ARG A 124 -1.85 15.39 -10.22
N SER A 125 -1.91 15.46 -11.55
CA SER A 125 -3.15 15.64 -12.30
C SER A 125 -4.15 14.53 -12.00
N GLY A 126 -3.69 13.30 -12.07
CA GLY A 126 -4.51 12.13 -11.83
C GLY A 126 -5.05 12.02 -10.39
N ILE A 127 -4.23 12.35 -9.39
CA ILE A 127 -4.66 12.40 -7.97
C ILE A 127 -5.75 13.47 -7.79
N SER A 128 -5.63 14.63 -8.44
CA SER A 128 -6.66 15.68 -8.41
C SER A 128 -7.99 15.16 -8.96
N MET A 129 -7.95 14.53 -10.14
CA MET A 129 -9.14 13.93 -10.76
C MET A 129 -9.79 12.84 -9.89
N LEU A 130 -8.98 11.98 -9.25
CA LEU A 130 -9.49 10.96 -8.32
C LEU A 130 -10.18 11.58 -7.11
N ASN A 131 -9.63 12.66 -6.55
CA ASN A 131 -10.24 13.36 -5.44
C ASN A 131 -11.59 13.98 -5.85
N GLU A 132 -11.67 14.61 -7.01
CA GLU A 132 -12.92 15.17 -7.55
C GLU A 132 -13.98 14.09 -7.76
N LEU A 133 -13.60 12.95 -8.34
CA LEU A 133 -14.51 11.80 -8.52
C LEU A 133 -15.00 11.24 -7.19
N SER A 134 -14.15 11.17 -6.16
CA SER A 134 -14.54 10.70 -4.84
C SER A 134 -15.52 11.64 -4.16
N MET A 135 -15.30 12.95 -4.24
CA MET A 135 -16.22 13.96 -3.69
C MET A 135 -17.58 13.93 -4.40
N SER A 136 -17.58 13.75 -5.72
CA SER A 136 -18.82 13.66 -6.52
C SER A 136 -19.62 12.38 -6.22
N ALA A 137 -18.98 11.31 -5.81
CA ALA A 137 -19.62 10.05 -5.42
C ALA A 137 -20.31 10.16 -4.06
N ASP A 138 -19.72 10.88 -3.10
CA ASP A 138 -20.28 11.09 -1.77
C ASP A 138 -21.51 11.99 -1.81
N VAL A 139 -21.55 13.00 -2.68
CA VAL A 139 -22.73 13.87 -2.88
C VAL A 139 -23.93 13.08 -3.40
N ARG A 140 -23.72 12.01 -4.18
CA ARG A 140 -24.82 11.16 -4.69
C ARG A 140 -25.38 10.18 -3.64
N LYS A 141 -24.66 9.96 -2.53
CA LYS A 141 -25.12 9.13 -1.40
C LYS A 141 -25.99 9.88 -0.41
N CYS A 142 -26.08 11.22 -0.48
CA CYS A 142 -27.09 11.94 0.27
C CYS A 142 -28.47 11.57 -0.31
N PRO A 143 -29.34 10.89 0.45
CA PRO A 143 -30.71 10.70 -0.01
C PRO A 143 -31.30 12.09 -0.23
N ARG A 144 -31.87 12.31 -1.43
CA ARG A 144 -32.71 13.48 -1.70
C ARG A 144 -33.75 13.55 -0.58
N MET A 145 -33.50 14.40 0.41
CA MET A 145 -34.57 14.80 1.30
C MET A 145 -35.60 15.50 0.43
N SER A 146 -36.72 14.82 0.30
CA SER A 146 -37.93 15.30 -0.33
C SER A 146 -38.15 16.78 -0.04
N ALA A 147 -38.42 17.51 -1.12
CA ALA A 147 -38.90 18.86 -1.10
C ALA A 147 -40.16 18.97 -0.24
N ASN A 148 -39.99 19.39 1.00
CA ASN A 148 -41.04 20.00 1.81
C ASN A 148 -40.34 20.95 2.79
N VAL A 149 -39.89 22.07 2.24
CA VAL A 149 -39.46 23.22 3.03
C VAL A 149 -40.53 24.27 2.94
N ARG A 150 -41.41 24.26 3.90
CA ARG A 150 -42.07 25.47 4.39
C ARG A 150 -41.70 25.60 5.87
N GLU A 151 -41.16 26.79 6.17
CA GLU A 151 -40.91 27.40 7.48
C GLU A 151 -39.44 27.51 7.93
N CYS A 152 -38.82 28.61 7.49
CA CYS A 152 -37.76 29.25 8.25
C CYS A 152 -38.42 30.11 9.37
N PRO A 153 -38.12 29.89 10.66
CA PRO A 153 -38.50 30.84 11.69
C PRO A 153 -37.58 32.06 11.61
N ARG A 154 -38.16 33.23 11.37
CA ARG A 154 -37.50 34.52 11.46
C ARG A 154 -37.07 34.75 12.91
N LYS A 155 -35.80 35.05 13.13
CA LYS A 155 -35.30 35.54 14.43
C LYS A 155 -35.90 36.91 14.73
N PRO A 156 -36.37 37.16 15.98
CA PRO A 156 -36.79 38.51 16.38
C PRO A 156 -35.55 39.39 16.57
N VAL A 157 -35.64 40.58 16.01
CA VAL A 157 -34.72 41.69 16.25
C VAL A 157 -35.13 42.31 17.59
N ILE A 158 -34.19 42.39 18.54
CA ILE A 158 -34.17 43.33 19.65
C ILE A 158 -32.85 44.04 19.62
#